data_e38fb22073e41c5fc77ef9b03bed01ce
#
_entry.id   e38fb22073e41c5fc77ef9b03bed01ce
#
_cell.length_a   1.000
_cell.length_b   1.000
_cell.length_c   1.000
_cell.angle_alpha   90.00
_cell.angle_beta   90.00
_cell.angle_gamma   90.00
#
_symmetry.space_group_name_H-M   'P 1'
#
loop_
_entity.id
_entity.type
_entity.pdbx_description
1 polymer ?
#
loop_
_entity_poly.entity_id
_entity_poly.type
_entity_poly.pdbx_seq_one_letter_code
_entity_poly.pdbx_strand_id
1 'polypeptide(L)'
;MREHDESGTEEPINGPGSESAESPEVEAAIEEVGPSSGLAGEMEAEDEHMAAATDVPDTTGVAVIDEPPPNDHGEYVAEDGAVLFRDFILPGVAPGETDPYKWHTGKKDTTGGTPAIEIKDLVKQFGRSRILNGLNLDLPDDQISMVLGPSGTGKSVLIKHIVGLLYPDSGDVVVKGQSVPDLSDDDLFEMRKKFGLLFQDGALFGSMNIFDNVAFPLRQHTDKGEEEIEDICAGRLREVGLGEAHHKMPNELSGGMRKRAGFARALVLDPEIVMFDEPDSGLDPVRTALLCELIKEVHAESGGCYLVISHDLGTARRIADFIAVLWKGKIVESGPKEHLFESDNEFVHQFLRADVTGPLAMD
;
A
#
# COMPACT_ATOMS: atom_id res chain seq x y z
N MET A 1 40.70 -36.61 53.29
CA MET A 1 40.13 -37.37 54.45
C MET A 1 38.70 -37.74 54.01
N ARG A 2 38.59 -39.05 53.67
CA ARG A 2 37.41 -39.89 53.42
C ARG A 2 36.52 -39.48 52.25
N GLU A 3 36.57 -40.10 51.03
CA GLU A 3 36.30 -41.53 50.73
C GLU A 3 34.95 -42.02 51.19
N HIS A 4 34.13 -42.38 50.22
CA HIS A 4 33.46 -43.64 49.89
C HIS A 4 32.37 -43.33 48.89
N ASP A 5 32.37 -43.79 47.67
CA ASP A 5 32.44 -45.10 46.98
C ASP A 5 31.16 -45.92 47.09
N GLU A 6 30.91 -46.62 46.03
CA GLU A 6 29.99 -47.74 45.72
C GLU A 6 28.63 -47.39 45.09
N SER A 7 28.44 -47.62 43.79
CA SER A 7 28.35 -48.86 42.98
C SER A 7 27.05 -49.64 43.17
N GLY A 8 26.46 -50.04 42.11
CA GLY A 8 25.40 -51.03 41.97
C GLY A 8 24.57 -50.78 40.70
N THR A 9 24.91 -51.24 39.59
CA THR A 9 24.79 -52.52 38.86
C THR A 9 23.34 -52.98 38.59
N GLU A 10 23.14 -53.15 37.25
CA GLU A 10 22.41 -54.23 36.54
C GLU A 10 20.88 -54.34 36.71
N GLU A 11 20.21 -54.53 35.73
CA GLU A 11 20.00 -55.07 34.40
C GLU A 11 18.49 -55.50 34.25
N PRO A 12 18.06 -56.09 33.12
CA PRO A 12 16.86 -55.62 32.41
C PRO A 12 15.72 -56.63 32.49
N ILE A 13 14.52 -56.25 32.11
CA ILE A 13 13.43 -57.21 31.87
C ILE A 13 12.82 -57.03 30.51
N ASN A 14 12.91 -58.12 29.76
CA ASN A 14 12.35 -58.52 28.49
C ASN A 14 10.87 -58.17 28.25
N GLY A 15 10.54 -58.00 26.96
CA GLY A 15 9.21 -58.04 26.42
C GLY A 15 8.52 -59.44 26.53
N PRO A 16 7.42 -59.72 25.90
CA PRO A 16 7.25 -59.74 24.45
C PRO A 16 5.84 -59.37 23.95
N GLY A 17 5.69 -59.40 22.65
CA GLY A 17 4.42 -59.79 22.02
C GLY A 17 3.88 -58.88 20.95
N SER A 18 4.31 -59.16 19.74
CA SER A 18 3.59 -59.10 18.48
C SER A 18 2.10 -59.25 18.58
N GLU A 19 1.38 -58.43 17.83
CA GLU A 19 0.34 -58.95 16.92
C GLU A 19 -0.01 -57.89 15.87
N SER A 20 0.16 -58.33 14.65
CA SER A 20 -0.27 -57.71 13.38
C SER A 20 -1.80 -57.77 13.29
N ALA A 21 -2.38 -56.69 12.81
CA ALA A 21 -3.70 -56.75 12.14
C ALA A 21 -3.66 -55.84 10.89
N GLU A 22 -3.75 -56.54 9.79
CA GLU A 22 -3.88 -56.04 8.43
C GLU A 22 -5.18 -55.28 8.20
N SER A 23 -5.14 -54.47 7.18
CA SER A 23 -6.08 -53.73 6.37
C SER A 23 -7.55 -54.23 6.34
N PRO A 24 -8.50 -53.39 5.82
CA PRO A 24 -8.78 -53.57 4.43
C PRO A 24 -8.84 -52.29 3.58
N GLU A 25 -8.45 -52.53 2.34
CA GLU A 25 -8.58 -51.78 1.12
C GLU A 25 -9.99 -51.13 0.95
N VAL A 26 -9.96 -49.88 0.49
CA VAL A 26 -11.06 -49.32 -0.30
C VAL A 26 -10.45 -48.83 -1.62
N GLU A 27 -10.38 -49.75 -2.56
CA GLU A 27 -10.28 -49.49 -3.99
C GLU A 27 -11.65 -49.06 -4.53
N ALA A 28 -11.58 -48.28 -5.60
CA ALA A 28 -12.55 -48.02 -6.65
C ALA A 28 -13.68 -47.02 -6.42
N ALA A 29 -13.53 -45.88 -7.11
CA ALA A 29 -14.43 -45.45 -8.17
C ALA A 29 -13.84 -44.24 -8.92
N ILE A 30 -13.06 -44.52 -9.95
CA ILE A 30 -12.85 -43.59 -11.07
C ILE A 30 -13.93 -43.96 -12.10
N GLU A 31 -14.98 -43.16 -12.16
CA GLU A 31 -15.92 -43.23 -13.29
C GLU A 31 -15.59 -42.12 -14.28
N GLU A 32 -15.20 -42.53 -15.46
CA GLU A 32 -15.06 -41.76 -16.68
C GLU A 32 -16.37 -41.04 -17.01
N VAL A 33 -16.32 -39.71 -17.15
CA VAL A 33 -17.33 -38.95 -17.88
C VAL A 33 -16.67 -38.34 -19.10
N GLY A 34 -16.98 -38.93 -20.25
CA GLY A 34 -16.58 -38.45 -21.56
C GLY A 34 -17.27 -37.12 -21.95
N PRO A 35 -16.81 -36.46 -23.00
CA PRO A 35 -17.24 -35.12 -23.36
C PRO A 35 -18.63 -35.10 -23.99
N SER A 36 -19.62 -34.48 -23.34
CA SER A 36 -20.89 -34.16 -23.98
C SER A 36 -20.81 -32.80 -24.66
N SER A 37 -20.80 -32.83 -25.97
CA SER A 37 -21.12 -31.74 -26.87
C SER A 37 -22.52 -31.19 -26.61
N GLY A 38 -22.67 -29.86 -26.45
CA GLY A 38 -23.99 -29.25 -26.59
C GLY A 38 -24.27 -28.15 -25.55
N LEU A 39 -23.70 -26.98 -25.71
CA LEU A 39 -24.22 -25.69 -25.18
C LEU A 39 -23.65 -24.56 -26.03
N ALA A 40 -23.95 -24.57 -27.31
CA ALA A 40 -23.85 -23.43 -28.20
C ALA A 40 -25.28 -23.24 -28.77
N GLY A 41 -26.12 -22.52 -28.04
CA GLY A 41 -27.47 -22.31 -28.54
C GLY A 41 -28.47 -21.61 -27.61
N GLU A 42 -28.07 -20.99 -26.53
CA GLU A 42 -29.02 -20.29 -25.62
C GLU A 42 -28.48 -18.97 -25.05
N MET A 43 -27.78 -18.17 -25.87
CA MET A 43 -27.35 -16.83 -25.48
C MET A 43 -27.79 -15.72 -26.47
N GLU A 44 -28.93 -15.87 -27.14
CA GLU A 44 -29.49 -14.84 -28.03
C GLU A 44 -30.96 -14.49 -27.75
N ALA A 45 -31.50 -14.75 -26.55
CA ALA A 45 -32.91 -14.45 -26.26
C ALA A 45 -33.19 -13.71 -24.93
N GLU A 46 -32.24 -13.02 -24.32
CA GLU A 46 -32.47 -12.22 -23.07
C GLU A 46 -32.24 -10.71 -23.21
N ASP A 47 -31.94 -10.19 -24.40
CA ASP A 47 -31.67 -8.73 -24.57
C ASP A 47 -32.89 -7.91 -25.05
N GLU A 48 -34.09 -8.44 -25.10
CA GLU A 48 -35.27 -7.69 -25.54
C GLU A 48 -36.35 -7.40 -24.46
N HIS A 49 -36.06 -7.59 -23.16
CA HIS A 49 -37.09 -7.35 -22.13
C HIS A 49 -36.68 -6.44 -20.95
N MET A 50 -35.77 -5.50 -21.15
CA MET A 50 -35.42 -4.49 -20.13
C MET A 50 -35.52 -3.04 -20.63
N ALA A 51 -36.53 -2.76 -21.44
CA ALA A 51 -36.85 -1.41 -21.88
C ALA A 51 -38.32 -1.03 -21.58
N ALA A 52 -38.75 -1.17 -20.32
CA ALA A 52 -39.99 -0.53 -19.84
C ALA A 52 -40.12 -0.70 -18.32
N ALA A 53 -39.60 0.23 -17.53
CA ALA A 53 -40.12 0.71 -16.25
C ALA A 53 -39.04 1.52 -15.49
N THR A 54 -38.88 2.77 -15.77
CA THR A 54 -38.37 3.75 -14.80
C THR A 54 -39.14 5.04 -14.92
N ASP A 55 -40.38 5.00 -14.45
CA ASP A 55 -41.02 6.19 -13.93
C ASP A 55 -40.54 6.37 -12.48
N VAL A 56 -39.41 7.08 -12.32
CA VAL A 56 -38.99 7.64 -11.04
C VAL A 56 -39.45 9.11 -11.06
N PRO A 57 -40.28 9.57 -10.11
CA PRO A 57 -40.70 10.95 -10.08
C PRO A 57 -39.51 11.88 -9.85
N ASP A 58 -39.31 12.81 -10.78
CA ASP A 58 -38.40 13.93 -10.69
C ASP A 58 -38.74 14.81 -9.45
N THR A 59 -37.92 14.72 -8.41
CA THR A 59 -38.00 15.55 -7.21
C THR A 59 -36.77 16.45 -7.04
N THR A 60 -36.07 16.80 -8.12
CA THR A 60 -35.03 17.83 -8.07
C THR A 60 -35.39 18.96 -9.02
N GLY A 61 -36.09 19.96 -8.49
CA GLY A 61 -36.26 21.27 -9.13
C GLY A 61 -34.95 22.04 -9.18
N VAL A 62 -33.95 21.52 -9.88
CA VAL A 62 -32.72 22.23 -10.24
C VAL A 62 -32.92 22.68 -11.70
N ALA A 63 -33.05 23.98 -11.93
CA ALA A 63 -33.03 24.53 -13.27
C ALA A 63 -31.77 24.06 -14.00
N VAL A 64 -31.97 23.33 -15.08
CA VAL A 64 -30.88 23.00 -16.02
C VAL A 64 -30.50 24.33 -16.69
N ILE A 65 -29.38 24.92 -16.28
CA ILE A 65 -28.80 26.04 -16.98
C ILE A 65 -28.16 25.42 -18.23
N ASP A 66 -28.62 25.81 -19.43
CA ASP A 66 -27.98 25.48 -20.69
C ASP A 66 -26.58 26.08 -20.70
N GLU A 67 -25.59 25.27 -20.42
CA GLU A 67 -24.18 25.67 -20.43
C GLU A 67 -23.61 25.53 -21.84
N PRO A 68 -22.86 26.52 -22.32
CA PRO A 68 -22.17 26.38 -23.60
C PRO A 68 -21.13 25.22 -23.50
N PRO A 69 -20.89 24.49 -24.61
CA PRO A 69 -19.88 23.44 -24.60
C PRO A 69 -18.48 24.04 -24.34
N PRO A 70 -17.57 23.29 -23.71
CA PRO A 70 -16.20 23.73 -23.50
C PRO A 70 -15.51 24.00 -24.85
N ASN A 71 -14.48 24.86 -24.85
CA ASN A 71 -13.67 25.11 -26.04
C ASN A 71 -12.86 23.87 -26.46
N ASP A 72 -12.15 23.94 -27.59
CA ASP A 72 -11.33 22.82 -28.13
C ASP A 72 -10.21 22.35 -27.17
N HIS A 73 -9.97 23.07 -26.08
CA HIS A 73 -9.01 22.72 -25.01
C HIS A 73 -9.68 22.23 -23.71
N GLY A 74 -11.01 22.04 -23.73
CA GLY A 74 -11.76 21.58 -22.56
C GLY A 74 -12.00 22.65 -21.48
N GLU A 75 -11.79 23.93 -21.79
CA GLU A 75 -11.96 25.06 -20.86
C GLU A 75 -13.32 25.71 -21.06
N TYR A 76 -14.00 26.08 -19.98
CA TYR A 76 -15.19 26.92 -20.01
C TYR A 76 -14.75 28.38 -19.96
N VAL A 77 -15.15 29.16 -20.94
CA VAL A 77 -14.79 30.58 -21.05
C VAL A 77 -16.06 31.41 -20.89
N ALA A 78 -16.02 32.39 -19.97
CA ALA A 78 -17.11 33.35 -19.79
C ALA A 78 -17.25 34.27 -21.02
N GLU A 79 -18.41 34.93 -21.19
CA GLU A 79 -18.68 35.84 -22.31
C GLU A 79 -17.69 37.01 -22.38
N ASP A 80 -17.02 37.36 -21.30
CA ASP A 80 -15.97 38.39 -21.25
C ASP A 80 -14.55 37.84 -21.53
N GLY A 81 -14.42 36.57 -21.91
CA GLY A 81 -13.15 35.93 -22.25
C GLY A 81 -12.33 35.46 -21.02
N ALA A 82 -12.85 35.58 -19.81
CA ALA A 82 -12.20 35.01 -18.62
C ALA A 82 -12.33 33.48 -18.59
N VAL A 83 -11.24 32.77 -18.41
CA VAL A 83 -11.26 31.32 -18.20
C VAL A 83 -11.87 31.05 -16.84
N LEU A 84 -13.08 30.49 -16.85
CA LEU A 84 -13.74 30.02 -15.63
C LEU A 84 -13.11 28.69 -15.27
N PHE A 85 -12.09 28.68 -14.41
CA PHE A 85 -11.79 27.50 -13.63
C PHE A 85 -13.00 27.25 -12.75
N ARG A 86 -13.82 26.29 -13.17
CA ARG A 86 -14.86 25.80 -12.28
C ARG A 86 -14.17 25.22 -11.05
N ASP A 87 -14.22 25.94 -9.93
CA ASP A 87 -14.03 25.31 -8.64
C ASP A 87 -15.06 24.18 -8.57
N PHE A 88 -14.55 22.94 -8.68
CA PHE A 88 -15.40 21.76 -8.73
C PHE A 88 -16.16 21.71 -7.40
N ILE A 89 -17.42 22.15 -7.43
CA ILE A 89 -18.34 21.96 -6.31
C ILE A 89 -18.56 20.45 -6.22
N LEU A 90 -18.00 19.83 -5.19
CA LEU A 90 -18.28 18.44 -4.88
C LEU A 90 -19.79 18.24 -4.78
N PRO A 91 -20.38 17.18 -5.38
CA PRO A 91 -21.80 16.89 -5.21
C PRO A 91 -22.08 16.74 -3.72
N GLY A 92 -22.91 17.65 -3.16
CA GLY A 92 -23.28 17.65 -1.74
C GLY A 92 -22.92 18.90 -0.95
N VAL A 93 -22.18 19.87 -1.51
CA VAL A 93 -21.89 21.15 -0.86
C VAL A 93 -22.98 22.15 -1.20
N ALA A 94 -23.82 22.50 -0.22
CA ALA A 94 -24.90 23.50 -0.39
C ALA A 94 -24.30 24.92 -0.52
N PRO A 95 -25.00 25.86 -1.23
CA PRO A 95 -24.58 27.26 -1.30
C PRO A 95 -24.53 27.87 0.12
N GLY A 96 -23.34 28.17 0.61
CA GLY A 96 -23.09 28.69 1.97
C GLY A 96 -22.22 27.80 2.86
N GLU A 97 -21.88 26.58 2.43
CA GLU A 97 -20.87 25.77 3.09
C GLU A 97 -19.47 26.32 2.85
N THR A 98 -18.66 26.30 3.89
CA THR A 98 -17.26 26.74 3.87
C THR A 98 -16.46 25.93 2.87
N ASP A 99 -15.62 26.59 2.06
CA ASP A 99 -14.66 25.98 1.13
C ASP A 99 -13.98 24.75 1.76
N PRO A 100 -14.19 23.53 1.21
CA PRO A 100 -13.61 22.31 1.76
C PRO A 100 -12.07 22.30 1.68
N TYR A 101 -11.49 23.20 0.90
CA TYR A 101 -10.05 23.34 0.70
C TYR A 101 -9.44 24.53 1.44
N LYS A 102 -10.19 25.26 2.25
CA LYS A 102 -9.69 26.45 2.99
C LYS A 102 -8.46 26.16 3.86
N TRP A 103 -8.28 24.91 4.26
CA TRP A 103 -7.15 24.46 5.09
C TRP A 103 -5.90 24.05 4.25
N HIS A 104 -6.04 23.91 2.93
CA HIS A 104 -4.94 23.56 2.04
C HIS A 104 -4.09 24.80 1.77
N THR A 105 -3.18 25.08 2.66
CA THR A 105 -2.30 26.26 2.57
C THR A 105 -1.26 26.11 1.46
N GLY A 106 -1.05 24.87 0.99
CA GLY A 106 0.00 24.54 0.02
C GLY A 106 1.40 24.79 0.58
N LYS A 107 1.51 25.00 1.91
CA LYS A 107 2.80 25.23 2.56
C LYS A 107 3.64 23.96 2.43
N LYS A 108 4.71 24.08 1.68
CA LYS A 108 5.77 23.08 1.55
C LYS A 108 6.99 23.61 2.28
N ASP A 109 7.41 22.88 3.29
CA ASP A 109 8.71 23.14 3.92
C ASP A 109 9.66 22.03 3.45
N THR A 110 10.45 22.35 2.43
CA THR A 110 11.38 21.40 1.83
C THR A 110 12.72 21.47 2.54
N THR A 111 13.30 20.33 2.83
CA THR A 111 14.62 20.21 3.48
C THR A 111 15.79 20.60 2.58
N GLY A 112 15.53 21.14 1.38
CA GLY A 112 16.54 21.74 0.49
C GLY A 112 17.36 20.78 -0.37
N GLY A 113 17.04 19.47 -0.38
CA GLY A 113 17.65 18.46 -1.25
C GLY A 113 16.85 18.22 -2.55
N THR A 114 17.45 17.47 -3.49
CA THR A 114 16.71 16.95 -4.66
C THR A 114 15.73 15.89 -4.17
N PRO A 115 14.43 16.01 -4.46
CA PRO A 115 13.48 15.00 -4.04
C PRO A 115 13.70 13.68 -4.79
N ALA A 116 13.50 12.56 -4.10
CA ALA A 116 13.50 11.25 -4.73
C ALA A 116 12.23 11.03 -5.58
N ILE A 117 11.11 11.60 -5.12
CA ILE A 117 9.80 11.52 -5.79
C ILE A 117 9.19 12.91 -5.80
N GLU A 118 8.79 13.39 -6.98
CA GLU A 118 8.06 14.64 -7.16
C GLU A 118 6.69 14.34 -7.79
N ILE A 119 5.65 14.90 -7.22
CA ILE A 119 4.29 14.78 -7.71
C ILE A 119 3.78 16.17 -8.05
N LYS A 120 3.35 16.37 -9.29
CA LYS A 120 2.99 17.66 -9.87
C LYS A 120 1.57 17.63 -10.39
N ASP A 121 0.69 18.38 -9.73
CA ASP A 121 -0.72 18.58 -10.11
C ASP A 121 -1.47 17.28 -10.43
N LEU A 122 -1.18 16.21 -9.68
CA LEU A 122 -1.69 14.88 -9.92
C LEU A 122 -3.19 14.81 -9.72
N VAL A 123 -3.91 14.45 -10.80
CA VAL A 123 -5.36 14.22 -10.79
C VAL A 123 -5.66 12.77 -11.12
N LYS A 124 -6.54 12.15 -10.33
CA LYS A 124 -7.10 10.83 -10.60
C LYS A 124 -8.55 10.73 -10.24
N GLN A 125 -9.35 10.26 -11.21
CA GLN A 125 -10.79 10.07 -11.08
C GLN A 125 -11.17 8.63 -11.41
N PHE A 126 -12.14 8.08 -10.67
CA PHE A 126 -12.78 6.80 -10.98
C PHE A 126 -14.28 7.04 -11.12
N GLY A 127 -14.79 6.91 -12.32
CA GLY A 127 -16.18 7.26 -12.63
C GLY A 127 -16.46 8.73 -12.29
N ARG A 128 -17.37 8.99 -11.35
CA ARG A 128 -17.70 10.35 -10.89
C ARG A 128 -16.88 10.81 -9.68
N SER A 129 -16.10 9.94 -9.07
CA SER A 129 -15.34 10.25 -7.85
C SER A 129 -13.91 10.66 -8.18
N ARG A 130 -13.57 11.91 -7.91
CA ARG A 130 -12.20 12.42 -8.01
C ARG A 130 -11.46 12.11 -6.68
N ILE A 131 -10.49 11.21 -6.76
CA ILE A 131 -9.75 10.73 -5.59
C ILE A 131 -8.52 11.60 -5.31
N LEU A 132 -7.77 11.95 -6.37
CA LEU A 132 -6.66 12.91 -6.28
C LEU A 132 -7.03 14.13 -7.12
N ASN A 133 -6.81 15.33 -6.58
CA ASN A 133 -7.37 16.56 -7.12
C ASN A 133 -6.32 17.68 -7.23
N GLY A 134 -5.34 17.50 -8.12
CA GLY A 134 -4.21 18.42 -8.24
C GLY A 134 -3.26 18.30 -7.03
N LEU A 135 -2.89 17.06 -6.69
CA LEU A 135 -1.97 16.79 -5.59
C LEU A 135 -0.56 17.17 -5.98
N ASN A 136 0.10 17.94 -5.10
CA ASN A 136 1.50 18.33 -5.22
C ASN A 136 2.24 17.86 -3.97
N LEU A 137 3.35 17.12 -4.17
CA LEU A 137 4.16 16.58 -3.07
C LEU A 137 5.57 16.30 -3.55
N ASP A 138 6.56 16.74 -2.77
CA ASP A 138 7.96 16.40 -2.97
C ASP A 138 8.42 15.55 -1.78
N LEU A 139 8.87 14.33 -2.04
CA LEU A 139 9.38 13.42 -1.02
C LEU A 139 10.90 13.46 -1.04
N PRO A 140 11.54 13.87 0.06
CA PRO A 140 13.00 13.96 0.14
C PRO A 140 13.66 12.60 0.01
N ASP A 141 14.88 12.60 -0.52
CA ASP A 141 15.73 11.42 -0.55
C ASP A 141 16.37 11.17 0.82
N ASP A 142 16.75 9.92 1.08
CA ASP A 142 17.45 9.50 2.31
C ASP A 142 16.73 9.89 3.61
N GLN A 143 15.39 9.81 3.58
CA GLN A 143 14.52 10.10 4.73
C GLN A 143 13.34 9.14 4.78
N ILE A 144 12.79 8.96 5.99
CA ILE A 144 11.52 8.29 6.20
C ILE A 144 10.40 9.33 6.12
N SER A 145 9.74 9.39 4.96
CA SER A 145 8.59 10.25 4.70
C SER A 145 7.29 9.53 5.05
N MET A 146 6.35 10.22 5.72
CA MET A 146 5.03 9.67 5.99
C MET A 146 3.93 10.49 5.34
N VAL A 147 3.03 9.81 4.60
CA VAL A 147 1.77 10.40 4.13
C VAL A 147 0.65 9.97 5.06
N LEU A 148 0.16 10.93 5.83
CA LEU A 148 -0.89 10.75 6.82
C LEU A 148 -2.23 11.29 6.29
N GLY A 149 -3.33 10.75 6.77
CA GLY A 149 -4.67 11.24 6.44
C GLY A 149 -5.74 10.22 6.81
N PRO A 150 -7.01 10.63 6.91
CA PRO A 150 -8.13 9.73 7.15
C PRO A 150 -8.22 8.61 6.12
N SER A 151 -8.94 7.55 6.46
CA SER A 151 -9.19 6.44 5.51
C SER A 151 -9.95 6.95 4.28
N GLY A 152 -9.66 6.38 3.11
CA GLY A 152 -10.33 6.73 1.86
C GLY A 152 -9.87 8.04 1.18
N THR A 153 -8.86 8.74 1.69
CA THR A 153 -8.36 10.01 1.11
C THR A 153 -7.49 9.84 -0.14
N GLY A 154 -7.20 8.61 -0.58
CA GLY A 154 -6.43 8.35 -1.79
C GLY A 154 -4.97 7.94 -1.57
N LYS A 155 -4.55 7.66 -0.33
CA LYS A 155 -3.16 7.30 0.00
C LYS A 155 -2.63 6.10 -0.80
N SER A 156 -3.35 4.97 -0.82
CA SER A 156 -2.95 3.79 -1.62
C SER A 156 -3.05 4.04 -3.13
N VAL A 157 -3.93 4.95 -3.57
CA VAL A 157 -4.00 5.38 -4.98
C VAL A 157 -2.72 6.13 -5.35
N LEU A 158 -2.18 6.94 -4.44
CA LEU A 158 -0.91 7.65 -4.63
C LEU A 158 0.25 6.68 -4.85
N ILE A 159 0.44 5.65 -3.98
CA ILE A 159 1.47 4.61 -4.18
C ILE A 159 1.36 3.98 -5.56
N LYS A 160 0.13 3.63 -5.99
CA LYS A 160 -0.08 2.99 -7.29
C LYS A 160 0.36 3.85 -8.48
N HIS A 161 0.30 5.18 -8.35
CA HIS A 161 0.83 6.08 -9.37
C HIS A 161 2.36 6.12 -9.34
N ILE A 162 2.96 6.17 -8.15
CA ILE A 162 4.43 6.18 -7.99
C ILE A 162 5.07 4.95 -8.63
N VAL A 163 4.48 3.75 -8.45
CA VAL A 163 5.01 2.51 -9.03
C VAL A 163 4.53 2.23 -10.47
N GLY A 164 3.78 3.15 -11.06
CA GLY A 164 3.26 3.00 -12.43
C GLY A 164 2.20 1.90 -12.59
N LEU A 165 1.47 1.53 -11.53
CA LEU A 165 0.31 0.64 -11.59
C LEU A 165 -0.98 1.38 -11.98
N LEU A 166 -0.99 2.69 -11.83
CA LEU A 166 -2.05 3.58 -12.30
C LEU A 166 -1.42 4.77 -13.02
N TYR A 167 -2.07 5.22 -14.09
CA TYR A 167 -1.70 6.43 -14.80
C TYR A 167 -2.61 7.58 -14.39
N PRO A 168 -2.08 8.81 -14.23
CA PRO A 168 -2.86 9.99 -13.92
C PRO A 168 -3.80 10.37 -15.07
N ASP A 169 -4.91 11.04 -14.72
CA ASP A 169 -5.77 11.67 -15.73
C ASP A 169 -5.19 13.03 -16.18
N SER A 170 -4.43 13.70 -15.27
CA SER A 170 -3.55 14.83 -15.57
C SER A 170 -2.50 14.99 -14.48
N GLY A 171 -1.47 15.81 -14.76
CA GLY A 171 -0.33 15.97 -13.87
C GLY A 171 0.77 14.94 -14.12
N ASP A 172 1.77 14.91 -13.25
CA ASP A 172 2.95 14.08 -13.43
C ASP A 172 3.42 13.46 -12.10
N VAL A 173 4.09 12.33 -12.21
CA VAL A 173 4.82 11.66 -11.12
C VAL A 173 6.24 11.41 -11.61
N VAL A 174 7.19 12.09 -11.00
CA VAL A 174 8.61 12.00 -11.35
C VAL A 174 9.33 11.23 -10.26
N VAL A 175 10.02 10.16 -10.61
CA VAL A 175 10.80 9.31 -9.71
C VAL A 175 12.26 9.36 -10.13
N LYS A 176 13.14 9.82 -9.22
CA LYS A 176 14.58 9.99 -9.52
C LYS A 176 14.82 10.73 -10.85
N GLY A 177 14.02 11.77 -11.10
CA GLY A 177 14.11 12.63 -12.31
C GLY A 177 13.47 12.06 -13.58
N GLN A 178 12.80 10.92 -13.52
CA GLN A 178 12.12 10.28 -14.66
C GLN A 178 10.59 10.36 -14.48
N SER A 179 9.86 10.89 -15.48
CA SER A 179 8.40 10.91 -15.50
C SER A 179 7.87 9.49 -15.68
N VAL A 180 7.16 8.97 -14.68
CA VAL A 180 6.58 7.61 -14.70
C VAL A 180 5.55 7.44 -15.83
N PRO A 181 4.65 8.40 -16.09
CA PRO A 181 3.69 8.29 -17.18
C PRO A 181 4.32 8.21 -18.58
N ASP A 182 5.53 8.76 -18.75
CA ASP A 182 6.21 8.85 -20.04
C ASP A 182 7.17 7.67 -20.32
N LEU A 183 7.33 6.75 -19.35
CA LEU A 183 8.22 5.60 -19.52
C LEU A 183 7.64 4.58 -20.49
N SER A 184 8.52 3.97 -21.28
CA SER A 184 8.20 2.74 -22.00
C SER A 184 7.98 1.57 -21.02
N ASP A 185 7.33 0.50 -21.48
CA ASP A 185 7.12 -0.70 -20.64
C ASP A 185 8.46 -1.30 -20.15
N ASP A 186 9.50 -1.28 -20.97
CA ASP A 186 10.83 -1.77 -20.62
C ASP A 186 11.49 -0.86 -19.56
N ASP A 187 11.43 0.47 -19.73
CA ASP A 187 11.98 1.42 -18.75
C ASP A 187 11.21 1.38 -17.44
N LEU A 188 9.89 1.20 -17.48
CA LEU A 188 9.04 1.04 -16.31
C LEU A 188 9.38 -0.26 -15.56
N PHE A 189 9.67 -1.35 -16.30
CA PHE A 189 10.12 -2.60 -15.71
C PHE A 189 11.46 -2.42 -14.96
N GLU A 190 12.44 -1.74 -15.58
CA GLU A 190 13.72 -1.43 -14.93
C GLU A 190 13.55 -0.48 -13.72
N MET A 191 12.68 0.52 -13.83
CA MET A 191 12.37 1.41 -12.69
C MET A 191 11.78 0.63 -11.51
N ARG A 192 10.89 -0.34 -11.77
CA ARG A 192 10.24 -1.13 -10.72
C ARG A 192 11.22 -1.96 -9.90
N LYS A 193 12.39 -2.31 -10.41
CA LYS A 193 13.45 -2.99 -9.64
C LYS A 193 14.03 -2.10 -8.53
N LYS A 194 13.88 -0.78 -8.64
CA LYS A 194 14.32 0.19 -7.63
C LYS A 194 13.36 0.33 -6.45
N PHE A 195 12.19 -0.32 -6.52
CA PHE A 195 11.18 -0.25 -5.49
C PHE A 195 11.10 -1.52 -4.66
N GLY A 196 11.10 -1.34 -3.34
CA GLY A 196 10.62 -2.33 -2.39
C GLY A 196 9.22 -1.96 -1.93
N LEU A 197 8.24 -2.85 -2.06
CA LEU A 197 6.85 -2.56 -1.72
C LEU A 197 6.30 -3.56 -0.69
N LEU A 198 5.87 -3.04 0.46
CA LEU A 198 5.14 -3.77 1.48
C LEU A 198 3.67 -3.32 1.49
N PHE A 199 2.78 -4.20 1.05
CA PHE A 199 1.33 -4.01 1.14
C PHE A 199 0.81 -4.35 2.55
N GLN A 200 -0.37 -3.87 2.86
CA GLN A 200 -1.05 -3.95 4.17
C GLN A 200 -0.99 -5.33 4.83
N ASP A 201 -1.21 -6.42 4.09
CA ASP A 201 -1.19 -7.80 4.59
C ASP A 201 0.10 -8.56 4.28
N GLY A 202 1.17 -7.86 3.81
CA GLY A 202 2.41 -8.46 3.34
C GLY A 202 2.35 -8.99 1.92
N ALA A 203 1.16 -9.24 1.35
CA ALA A 203 0.90 -9.74 0.00
C ALA A 203 1.80 -10.93 -0.43
N LEU A 204 2.01 -11.89 0.49
CA LEU A 204 2.80 -13.10 0.23
C LEU A 204 2.03 -14.05 -0.69
N PHE A 205 2.75 -14.73 -1.58
CA PHE A 205 2.20 -15.80 -2.39
C PHE A 205 1.84 -16.99 -1.51
N GLY A 206 0.56 -17.32 -1.40
CA GLY A 206 0.05 -18.39 -0.53
C GLY A 206 0.52 -19.80 -0.92
N SER A 207 0.95 -20.00 -2.16
CA SER A 207 1.47 -21.26 -2.71
C SER A 207 2.98 -21.46 -2.49
N MET A 208 3.69 -20.47 -1.93
CA MET A 208 5.13 -20.50 -1.69
C MET A 208 5.41 -20.41 -0.19
N ASN A 209 6.45 -21.11 0.30
CA ASN A 209 6.96 -20.89 1.65
C ASN A 209 7.59 -19.50 1.79
N ILE A 210 8.04 -19.15 2.99
CA ILE A 210 8.59 -17.82 3.27
C ILE A 210 9.90 -17.58 2.54
N PHE A 211 10.79 -18.59 2.48
CA PHE A 211 12.02 -18.47 1.73
C PHE A 211 11.77 -18.19 0.24
N ASP A 212 10.90 -18.99 -0.40
CA ASP A 212 10.58 -18.82 -1.82
C ASP A 212 9.88 -17.48 -2.11
N ASN A 213 9.05 -16.97 -1.17
CA ASN A 213 8.50 -15.63 -1.28
C ASN A 213 9.58 -14.55 -1.32
N VAL A 214 10.60 -14.65 -0.45
CA VAL A 214 11.72 -13.70 -0.40
C VAL A 214 12.66 -13.88 -1.59
N ALA A 215 12.91 -15.11 -2.02
CA ALA A 215 13.78 -15.42 -3.16
C ALA A 215 13.16 -15.05 -4.51
N PHE A 216 11.83 -14.95 -4.60
CA PHE A 216 11.11 -14.74 -5.85
C PHE A 216 11.61 -13.53 -6.66
N PRO A 217 11.80 -12.32 -6.09
CA PRO A 217 12.31 -11.18 -6.85
C PRO A 217 13.73 -11.41 -7.38
N LEU A 218 14.62 -12.05 -6.61
CA LEU A 218 15.98 -12.35 -7.06
C LEU A 218 15.98 -13.30 -8.26
N ARG A 219 15.18 -14.36 -8.20
CA ARG A 219 15.03 -15.32 -9.31
C ARG A 219 14.43 -14.70 -10.57
N GLN A 220 13.58 -13.66 -10.43
CA GLN A 220 12.92 -13.02 -11.57
C GLN A 220 13.75 -11.89 -12.19
N HIS A 221 14.59 -11.23 -11.42
CA HIS A 221 15.21 -9.96 -11.82
C HIS A 221 16.74 -10.00 -11.83
N THR A 222 17.35 -11.13 -11.47
CA THR A 222 18.83 -11.27 -11.45
C THR A 222 19.26 -12.61 -12.05
N ASP A 223 20.52 -12.69 -12.45
CA ASP A 223 21.17 -13.91 -12.94
C ASP A 223 21.94 -14.64 -11.81
N LYS A 224 21.60 -14.38 -10.53
CA LYS A 224 22.28 -14.98 -9.37
C LYS A 224 22.01 -16.48 -9.28
N GLY A 225 23.04 -17.23 -8.86
CA GLY A 225 22.90 -18.67 -8.58
C GLY A 225 22.09 -18.93 -7.30
N GLU A 226 21.49 -20.13 -7.19
CA GLU A 226 20.67 -20.49 -6.03
C GLU A 226 21.44 -20.39 -4.70
N GLU A 227 22.74 -20.74 -4.65
CA GLU A 227 23.57 -20.63 -3.45
C GLU A 227 23.69 -19.15 -2.98
N GLU A 228 23.90 -18.21 -3.91
CA GLU A 228 23.93 -16.78 -3.60
C GLU A 228 22.56 -16.26 -3.15
N ILE A 229 21.49 -16.74 -3.81
CA ILE A 229 20.11 -16.41 -3.43
C ILE A 229 19.79 -16.90 -2.00
N GLU A 230 20.23 -18.13 -1.65
CA GLU A 230 20.05 -18.68 -0.30
C GLU A 230 20.75 -17.80 0.74
N ASP A 231 21.98 -17.38 0.50
CA ASP A 231 22.74 -16.53 1.42
C ASP A 231 22.07 -15.16 1.64
N ILE A 232 21.65 -14.51 0.55
CA ILE A 232 20.95 -13.21 0.60
C ILE A 232 19.64 -13.36 1.36
N CYS A 233 18.81 -14.34 1.00
CA CYS A 233 17.50 -14.55 1.63
C CYS A 233 17.64 -14.90 3.12
N ALA A 234 18.60 -15.74 3.47
CA ALA A 234 18.90 -16.07 4.87
C ALA A 234 19.33 -14.83 5.67
N GLY A 235 20.10 -13.92 5.07
CA GLY A 235 20.47 -12.63 5.62
C GLY A 235 19.21 -11.78 5.91
N ARG A 236 18.43 -11.52 4.89
CA ARG A 236 17.20 -10.71 4.99
C ARG A 236 16.19 -11.27 5.99
N LEU A 237 16.01 -12.59 6.02
CA LEU A 237 15.12 -13.23 7.00
C LEU A 237 15.63 -13.12 8.43
N ARG A 238 16.95 -13.14 8.66
CA ARG A 238 17.54 -12.89 10.00
C ARG A 238 17.32 -11.44 10.44
N GLU A 239 17.55 -10.47 9.55
CA GLU A 239 17.32 -9.03 9.83
C GLU A 239 15.90 -8.77 10.34
N VAL A 240 14.89 -9.41 9.72
CA VAL A 240 13.49 -9.26 10.16
C VAL A 240 13.09 -10.26 11.28
N GLY A 241 14.02 -11.02 11.85
CA GLY A 241 13.78 -11.99 12.94
C GLY A 241 12.92 -13.18 12.51
N LEU A 242 13.09 -13.67 11.28
CA LEU A 242 12.36 -14.82 10.71
C LEU A 242 13.29 -15.95 10.24
N GLY A 243 14.55 -15.98 10.65
CA GLY A 243 15.53 -17.00 10.21
C GLY A 243 15.06 -18.43 10.45
N GLU A 244 14.39 -18.70 11.58
CA GLU A 244 13.85 -20.03 11.92
C GLU A 244 12.50 -20.35 11.21
N ALA A 245 11.88 -19.37 10.58
CA ALA A 245 10.56 -19.52 9.97
C ALA A 245 10.59 -19.66 8.42
N HIS A 246 11.78 -19.77 7.82
CA HIS A 246 11.97 -19.75 6.37
C HIS A 246 11.19 -20.85 5.63
N HIS A 247 10.99 -22.02 6.25
CA HIS A 247 10.28 -23.17 5.67
C HIS A 247 8.76 -23.09 5.79
N LYS A 248 8.22 -22.18 6.64
CA LYS A 248 6.78 -22.07 6.88
C LYS A 248 6.03 -21.49 5.70
N MET A 249 4.74 -21.86 5.61
CA MET A 249 3.82 -21.25 4.67
C MET A 249 3.21 -19.96 5.26
N PRO A 250 2.77 -19.00 4.43
CA PRO A 250 2.16 -17.75 4.92
C PRO A 250 0.97 -17.92 5.88
N ASN A 251 0.18 -18.97 5.71
CA ASN A 251 -0.97 -19.28 6.58
C ASN A 251 -0.56 -19.80 7.97
N GLU A 252 0.68 -20.25 8.15
CA GLU A 252 1.22 -20.69 9.45
C GLU A 252 1.82 -19.52 10.26
N LEU A 253 1.86 -18.32 9.67
CA LEU A 253 2.43 -17.14 10.31
C LEU A 253 1.37 -16.26 10.98
N SER A 254 1.74 -15.59 12.08
CA SER A 254 0.95 -14.47 12.61
C SER A 254 0.95 -13.27 11.64
N GLY A 255 -0.01 -12.34 11.75
CA GLY A 255 -0.06 -11.14 10.93
C GLY A 255 1.24 -10.34 10.93
N GLY A 256 1.84 -10.13 12.11
CA GLY A 256 3.13 -9.45 12.22
C GLY A 256 4.28 -10.20 11.57
N MET A 257 4.30 -11.55 11.63
CA MET A 257 5.31 -12.33 10.91
C MET A 257 5.13 -12.22 9.39
N ARG A 258 3.90 -12.25 8.88
CA ARG A 258 3.64 -12.04 7.43
C ARG A 258 4.14 -10.69 6.95
N LYS A 259 3.90 -9.61 7.73
CA LYS A 259 4.40 -8.27 7.39
C LYS A 259 5.93 -8.22 7.37
N ARG A 260 6.60 -8.82 8.35
CA ARG A 260 8.07 -8.90 8.37
C ARG A 260 8.65 -9.73 7.21
N ALA A 261 8.00 -10.83 6.83
CA ALA A 261 8.37 -11.59 5.64
C ALA A 261 8.17 -10.78 4.34
N GLY A 262 7.05 -10.06 4.22
CA GLY A 262 6.83 -9.12 3.12
C GLY A 262 7.86 -8.00 3.07
N PHE A 263 8.32 -7.52 4.22
CA PHE A 263 9.38 -6.52 4.32
C PHE A 263 10.73 -7.11 3.85
N ALA A 264 11.10 -8.30 4.31
CA ALA A 264 12.31 -8.99 3.81
C ALA A 264 12.28 -9.15 2.28
N ARG A 265 11.12 -9.53 1.71
CA ARG A 265 10.95 -9.61 0.26
C ARG A 265 11.09 -8.26 -0.43
N ALA A 266 10.57 -7.19 0.18
CA ALA A 266 10.69 -5.84 -0.37
C ALA A 266 12.14 -5.36 -0.42
N LEU A 267 12.98 -5.79 0.51
CA LEU A 267 14.39 -5.38 0.62
C LEU A 267 15.37 -6.22 -0.20
N VAL A 268 14.96 -7.38 -0.72
CA VAL A 268 15.89 -8.41 -1.23
C VAL A 268 16.69 -7.98 -2.47
N LEU A 269 16.18 -6.98 -3.23
CA LEU A 269 16.85 -6.39 -4.40
C LEU A 269 17.66 -5.13 -4.07
N ASP A 270 17.87 -4.81 -2.80
CA ASP A 270 18.52 -3.55 -2.35
C ASP A 270 17.91 -2.30 -3.00
N PRO A 271 16.58 -2.06 -2.82
CA PRO A 271 15.88 -1.00 -3.53
C PRO A 271 16.31 0.40 -3.05
N GLU A 272 16.31 1.37 -3.99
CA GLU A 272 16.55 2.78 -3.68
C GLU A 272 15.36 3.45 -2.97
N ILE A 273 14.15 2.90 -3.16
CA ILE A 273 12.89 3.44 -2.60
C ILE A 273 12.10 2.29 -1.98
N VAL A 274 11.74 2.41 -0.70
CA VAL A 274 10.90 1.44 0.00
C VAL A 274 9.58 2.07 0.37
N MET A 275 8.48 1.41 0.02
CA MET A 275 7.14 1.93 0.29
C MET A 275 6.32 0.95 1.12
N PHE A 276 5.59 1.50 2.08
CA PHE A 276 4.75 0.78 3.03
C PHE A 276 3.32 1.30 2.95
N ASP A 277 2.39 0.42 2.62
CA ASP A 277 0.95 0.74 2.62
C ASP A 277 0.30 0.18 3.89
N GLU A 278 0.08 1.03 4.89
CA GLU A 278 -0.48 0.74 6.21
C GLU A 278 0.21 -0.44 6.92
N PRO A 279 1.54 -0.37 7.17
CA PRO A 279 2.30 -1.49 7.76
C PRO A 279 1.88 -1.82 9.20
N ASP A 280 1.36 -0.85 9.92
CA ASP A 280 0.88 -0.91 11.30
C ASP A 280 -0.55 -1.47 11.43
N SER A 281 -1.32 -1.50 10.37
CA SER A 281 -2.71 -1.99 10.37
C SER A 281 -2.83 -3.42 10.93
N GLY A 282 -3.76 -3.62 11.88
CA GLY A 282 -4.02 -4.94 12.48
C GLY A 282 -2.93 -5.47 13.42
N LEU A 283 -1.95 -4.65 13.79
CA LEU A 283 -0.96 -4.95 14.83
C LEU A 283 -1.36 -4.34 16.17
N ASP A 284 -0.99 -5.01 17.26
CA ASP A 284 -1.05 -4.41 18.59
C ASP A 284 0.06 -3.35 18.76
N PRO A 285 -0.06 -2.43 19.74
CA PRO A 285 0.90 -1.33 19.92
C PRO A 285 2.35 -1.78 20.10
N VAL A 286 2.59 -2.95 20.73
CA VAL A 286 3.94 -3.47 20.96
C VAL A 286 4.55 -3.97 19.64
N ARG A 287 3.77 -4.70 18.84
CA ARG A 287 4.20 -5.19 17.53
C ARG A 287 4.39 -4.05 16.54
N THR A 288 3.54 -3.03 16.59
CA THR A 288 3.73 -1.78 15.82
C THR A 288 5.05 -1.11 16.18
N ALA A 289 5.33 -0.98 17.50
CA ALA A 289 6.59 -0.41 17.96
C ALA A 289 7.82 -1.19 17.46
N LEU A 290 7.78 -2.51 17.53
CA LEU A 290 8.87 -3.37 17.04
C LEU A 290 9.06 -3.26 15.53
N LEU A 291 7.98 -3.15 14.75
CA LEU A 291 8.06 -2.91 13.31
C LEU A 291 8.66 -1.54 13.01
N CYS A 292 8.29 -0.50 13.76
CA CYS A 292 8.87 0.83 13.63
C CYS A 292 10.38 0.85 13.87
N GLU A 293 10.85 0.18 14.94
CA GLU A 293 12.29 0.09 15.21
C GLU A 293 13.01 -0.67 14.08
N LEU A 294 12.44 -1.77 13.60
CA LEU A 294 13.00 -2.51 12.47
C LEU A 294 13.11 -1.64 11.20
N ILE A 295 12.07 -0.84 10.88
CA ILE A 295 12.12 0.08 9.73
C ILE A 295 13.25 1.10 9.90
N LYS A 296 13.42 1.67 11.09
CA LYS A 296 14.50 2.63 11.39
C LYS A 296 15.88 2.00 11.30
N GLU A 297 16.06 0.81 11.87
CA GLU A 297 17.33 0.08 11.83
C GLU A 297 17.74 -0.19 10.39
N VAL A 298 16.84 -0.75 9.58
CA VAL A 298 17.12 -1.05 8.17
C VAL A 298 17.37 0.24 7.38
N HIS A 299 16.59 1.31 7.60
CA HIS A 299 16.83 2.60 6.93
C HIS A 299 18.19 3.20 7.30
N ALA A 300 18.60 3.12 8.57
CA ALA A 300 19.89 3.60 9.03
C ALA A 300 21.08 2.85 8.41
N GLU A 301 20.88 1.56 8.06
CA GLU A 301 21.91 0.71 7.43
C GLU A 301 21.96 0.87 5.91
N SER A 302 20.79 0.94 5.24
CA SER A 302 20.70 0.95 3.77
C SER A 302 20.50 2.34 3.17
N GLY A 303 20.05 3.34 3.95
CA GLY A 303 19.66 4.64 3.42
C GLY A 303 18.46 4.57 2.49
N GLY A 304 18.36 5.55 1.59
CA GLY A 304 17.35 5.61 0.53
C GLY A 304 16.05 6.32 0.95
N CYS A 305 15.11 6.42 0.03
CA CYS A 305 13.83 7.08 0.26
C CYS A 305 12.80 6.08 0.79
N TYR A 306 12.32 6.27 2.01
CA TYR A 306 11.24 5.45 2.57
C TYR A 306 9.94 6.26 2.59
N LEU A 307 8.87 5.67 2.03
CA LEU A 307 7.52 6.24 2.07
C LEU A 307 6.60 5.33 2.87
N VAL A 308 6.08 5.82 3.99
CA VAL A 308 5.11 5.09 4.81
C VAL A 308 3.76 5.78 4.73
N ILE A 309 2.76 5.05 4.27
CA ILE A 309 1.36 5.48 4.34
C ILE A 309 0.75 4.88 5.59
N SER A 310 0.17 5.74 6.45
CA SER A 310 -0.54 5.31 7.65
C SER A 310 -1.56 6.35 8.08
N HIS A 311 -2.38 5.98 9.05
CA HIS A 311 -3.23 6.88 9.83
C HIS A 311 -2.86 6.87 11.31
N ASP A 312 -1.84 6.08 11.71
CA ASP A 312 -1.38 5.96 13.09
C ASP A 312 -0.37 7.04 13.45
N LEU A 313 -0.75 7.90 14.39
CA LEU A 313 0.09 9.01 14.86
C LEU A 313 1.25 8.54 15.76
N GLY A 314 1.11 7.39 16.39
CA GLY A 314 2.17 6.77 17.17
C GLY A 314 3.34 6.35 16.28
N THR A 315 3.02 5.70 15.16
CA THR A 315 3.98 5.37 14.11
C THR A 315 4.65 6.64 13.57
N ALA A 316 3.87 7.68 13.24
CA ALA A 316 4.42 8.93 12.71
C ALA A 316 5.42 9.59 13.68
N ARG A 317 5.07 9.70 14.96
CA ARG A 317 5.98 10.26 15.99
C ARG A 317 7.28 9.46 16.12
N ARG A 318 7.22 8.13 15.91
CA ARG A 318 8.33 7.22 16.15
C ARG A 318 9.32 7.18 15.01
N ILE A 319 8.87 7.16 13.75
CA ILE A 319 9.76 6.89 12.60
C ILE A 319 9.87 8.02 11.59
N ALA A 320 8.89 8.95 11.49
CA ALA A 320 8.93 9.97 10.45
C ALA A 320 10.07 10.98 10.66
N ASP A 321 10.73 11.34 9.57
CA ASP A 321 11.57 12.53 9.43
C ASP A 321 10.77 13.64 8.73
N PHE A 322 9.97 13.27 7.74
CA PHE A 322 9.12 14.16 6.94
C PHE A 322 7.66 13.68 6.98
N ILE A 323 6.71 14.61 7.06
CA ILE A 323 5.29 14.31 7.09
C ILE A 323 4.56 15.12 6.01
N ALA A 324 3.62 14.49 5.33
CA ALA A 324 2.64 15.15 4.47
C ALA A 324 1.23 14.74 4.90
N VAL A 325 0.34 15.71 5.10
CA VAL A 325 -1.06 15.46 5.49
C VAL A 325 -1.94 15.54 4.26
N LEU A 326 -2.56 14.41 3.90
CA LEU A 326 -3.44 14.24 2.73
C LEU A 326 -4.91 14.34 3.15
N TRP A 327 -5.64 15.28 2.54
CA TRP A 327 -7.07 15.46 2.74
C TRP A 327 -7.78 15.80 1.43
N LYS A 328 -8.92 15.15 1.16
CA LYS A 328 -9.76 15.38 -0.04
C LYS A 328 -8.94 15.46 -1.34
N GLY A 329 -7.97 14.54 -1.48
CA GLY A 329 -7.16 14.40 -2.69
C GLY A 329 -6.07 15.46 -2.89
N LYS A 330 -5.79 16.30 -1.88
CA LYS A 330 -4.71 17.30 -1.90
C LYS A 330 -3.87 17.22 -0.63
N ILE A 331 -2.61 17.64 -0.71
CA ILE A 331 -1.77 17.83 0.48
C ILE A 331 -2.17 19.14 1.18
N VAL A 332 -2.51 19.05 2.45
CA VAL A 332 -2.82 20.20 3.30
C VAL A 332 -1.56 20.99 3.63
N GLU A 333 -0.59 20.29 4.17
CA GLU A 333 0.77 20.75 4.49
C GLU A 333 1.75 19.59 4.39
N SER A 334 3.02 19.91 4.12
CA SER A 334 4.13 18.95 4.17
C SER A 334 5.41 19.61 4.66
N GLY A 335 6.25 18.86 5.37
CA GLY A 335 7.50 19.37 5.91
C GLY A 335 8.14 18.43 6.94
N PRO A 336 9.26 18.85 7.57
CA PRO A 336 9.87 18.13 8.67
C PRO A 336 8.87 17.85 9.78
N LYS A 337 8.98 16.68 10.39
CA LYS A 337 8.05 16.20 11.42
C LYS A 337 7.82 17.23 12.52
N GLU A 338 8.86 17.84 13.04
CA GLU A 338 8.79 18.80 14.13
C GLU A 338 7.93 20.01 13.75
N HIS A 339 8.10 20.52 12.52
CA HIS A 339 7.33 21.67 12.02
C HIS A 339 5.84 21.32 11.84
N LEU A 340 5.52 20.11 11.41
CA LEU A 340 4.13 19.69 11.22
C LEU A 340 3.40 19.49 12.56
N PHE A 341 4.08 18.98 13.58
CA PHE A 341 3.48 18.85 14.92
C PHE A 341 3.30 20.20 15.64
N GLU A 342 3.98 21.26 15.18
CA GLU A 342 3.87 22.64 15.67
C GLU A 342 3.11 23.56 14.70
N SER A 343 2.47 23.00 13.67
CA SER A 343 1.76 23.78 12.65
C SER A 343 0.63 24.61 13.24
N ASP A 344 0.50 25.87 12.78
CA ASP A 344 -0.60 26.78 13.10
C ASP A 344 -1.88 26.46 12.28
N ASN A 345 -1.82 25.54 11.32
CA ASN A 345 -2.96 25.11 10.55
C ASN A 345 -3.91 24.29 11.43
N GLU A 346 -5.12 24.79 11.66
CA GLU A 346 -6.10 24.17 12.55
C GLU A 346 -6.44 22.73 12.17
N PHE A 347 -6.45 22.40 10.87
CA PHE A 347 -6.70 21.04 10.38
C PHE A 347 -5.52 20.11 10.73
N VAL A 348 -4.30 20.52 10.41
CA VAL A 348 -3.07 19.75 10.69
C VAL A 348 -2.91 19.56 12.20
N HIS A 349 -3.13 20.62 12.96
CA HIS A 349 -3.08 20.60 14.41
C HIS A 349 -4.08 19.61 15.01
N GLN A 350 -5.39 19.69 14.60
CA GLN A 350 -6.41 18.76 15.06
C GLN A 350 -6.03 17.32 14.71
N PHE A 351 -5.65 17.08 13.44
CA PHE A 351 -5.35 15.74 12.95
C PHE A 351 -4.16 15.12 13.68
N LEU A 352 -3.02 15.84 13.77
CA LEU A 352 -1.77 15.32 14.37
C LEU A 352 -1.81 15.23 15.91
N ARG A 353 -2.77 15.87 16.57
CA ARG A 353 -2.99 15.77 18.03
C ARG A 353 -4.16 14.87 18.41
N ALA A 354 -4.94 14.44 17.42
CA ALA A 354 -6.19 13.71 17.62
C ALA A 354 -7.20 14.48 18.50
N ASP A 355 -7.27 15.81 18.32
CA ASP A 355 -8.19 16.67 19.07
C ASP A 355 -9.63 16.42 18.60
N VAL A 356 -10.56 16.35 19.54
CA VAL A 356 -11.99 16.11 19.24
C VAL A 356 -12.69 17.33 18.67
N THR A 357 -12.12 18.50 18.84
CA THR A 357 -12.65 19.77 18.34
C THR A 357 -11.76 20.34 17.25
N GLY A 358 -12.36 20.76 16.11
CA GLY A 358 -11.63 21.33 14.98
C GLY A 358 -12.36 21.16 13.65
N PRO A 359 -11.67 21.40 12.52
CA PRO A 359 -12.25 21.34 11.17
C PRO A 359 -12.72 19.96 10.72
N LEU A 360 -12.13 18.88 11.24
CA LEU A 360 -12.59 17.52 11.02
C LEU A 360 -13.80 17.26 11.90
N ALA A 361 -15.01 17.38 11.32
CA ALA A 361 -16.23 16.91 11.96
C ALA A 361 -16.39 15.40 11.74
N MET A 362 -17.04 14.72 12.69
CA MET A 362 -17.55 13.37 12.45
C MET A 362 -18.84 13.53 11.63
N ASP A 363 -18.79 13.19 10.33
CA ASP A 363 -19.96 13.07 9.46
C ASP A 363 -20.62 11.71 9.64
#